data_36e4f8093d97b660a7b420a84d092ce1
#
_entry.id   36e4f8093d97b660a7b420a84d092ce1
#
_cell.length_a   1.000
_cell.length_b   1.000
_cell.length_c   1.000
_cell.angle_alpha   90.00
_cell.angle_beta   90.00
_cell.angle_gamma   90.00
#
_symmetry.space_group_name_H-M   'P 1'
#
loop_
_entity.id
_entity.type
_entity.pdbx_description
1 polymer ?
#
loop_
_entity_poly.entity_id
_entity_poly.type
_entity_poly.pdbx_seq_one_letter_code
_entity_poly.pdbx_strand_id
1 'polypeptide(L)'
;MNTVNITMINTMKLKSKFESANEAYEYMHDAILRGGKKFGDTKALFNVGFYIAQPALRDIHNAERKWSKKYAQAEWEWYLSGDPNISRLGEIYGKVPTIWKRMADESGEVNSNYGAQWQRNNQLEHVIDMLKTDPGTRQAAISICCKL
;
A
#
# COMPACT_ATOMS: atom_id res chain seq x y z
N MET A 1 -25.23 -29.84 21.92
CA MET A 1 -23.78 -29.67 21.63
C MET A 1 -23.64 -29.58 20.13
N ASN A 2 -23.44 -28.37 19.60
CA ASN A 2 -23.24 -28.16 18.17
C ASN A 2 -21.77 -28.41 17.84
N THR A 3 -21.49 -29.51 17.17
CA THR A 3 -20.18 -29.85 16.65
C THR A 3 -19.87 -28.90 15.50
N VAL A 4 -18.97 -27.95 15.71
CA VAL A 4 -18.45 -27.09 14.65
C VAL A 4 -17.55 -27.98 13.77
N ASN A 5 -18.05 -28.39 12.62
CA ASN A 5 -17.24 -29.04 11.61
C ASN A 5 -16.25 -28.01 11.05
N ILE A 6 -15.01 -28.05 11.57
CA ILE A 6 -13.88 -27.34 10.96
C ILE A 6 -13.54 -28.09 9.66
N THR A 7 -14.14 -27.65 8.57
CA THR A 7 -13.75 -28.10 7.24
C THR A 7 -12.29 -27.69 7.04
N MET A 8 -11.40 -28.66 7.04
CA MET A 8 -9.99 -28.45 6.67
C MET A 8 -9.97 -27.91 5.25
N ILE A 9 -9.74 -26.61 5.14
CA ILE A 9 -9.53 -25.95 3.85
C ILE A 9 -8.19 -26.48 3.35
N ASN A 10 -8.21 -27.08 2.16
CA ASN A 10 -7.03 -27.52 1.46
C ASN A 10 -6.07 -26.32 1.35
N THR A 11 -5.13 -26.21 2.28
CA THR A 11 -4.19 -25.10 2.35
C THR A 11 -3.16 -25.30 1.27
N MET A 12 -3.34 -24.60 0.15
CA MET A 12 -2.31 -24.52 -0.88
C MET A 12 -1.03 -24.01 -0.20
N LYS A 13 0.02 -24.84 -0.18
CA LYS A 13 1.31 -24.46 0.38
C LYS A 13 1.91 -23.38 -0.53
N LEU A 14 1.83 -22.12 -0.10
CA LEU A 14 2.38 -21.00 -0.83
C LEU A 14 3.89 -20.88 -0.60
N LYS A 15 4.61 -20.46 -1.63
CA LYS A 15 6.00 -20.01 -1.49
C LYS A 15 6.02 -18.78 -0.57
N SER A 16 6.92 -18.77 0.40
CA SER A 16 6.99 -17.73 1.43
C SER A 16 8.26 -16.86 1.35
N LYS A 17 9.16 -17.14 0.41
CA LYS A 17 10.39 -16.36 0.22
C LYS A 17 10.60 -16.04 -1.24
N PHE A 18 10.85 -14.78 -1.54
CA PHE A 18 11.07 -14.22 -2.87
C PHE A 18 12.32 -13.34 -2.87
N GLU A 19 13.02 -13.26 -3.99
CA GLU A 19 14.17 -12.38 -4.13
C GLU A 19 13.76 -10.93 -4.35
N SER A 20 12.70 -10.65 -5.11
CA SER A 20 12.26 -9.30 -5.49
C SER A 20 10.75 -9.13 -5.38
N ALA A 21 10.30 -7.87 -5.42
CA ALA A 21 8.89 -7.54 -5.50
C ALA A 21 8.24 -8.09 -6.79
N ASN A 22 8.96 -8.09 -7.92
CA ASN A 22 8.45 -8.64 -9.17
C ASN A 22 8.18 -10.15 -9.07
N GLU A 23 9.12 -10.91 -8.52
CA GLU A 23 8.95 -12.36 -8.32
C GLU A 23 7.76 -12.65 -7.39
N ALA A 24 7.64 -11.90 -6.29
CA ALA A 24 6.51 -12.04 -5.37
C ALA A 24 5.19 -11.72 -6.06
N TYR A 25 5.15 -10.65 -6.86
CA TYR A 25 3.95 -10.27 -7.59
C TYR A 25 3.50 -11.35 -8.58
N GLU A 26 4.41 -11.83 -9.44
CA GLU A 26 4.09 -12.84 -10.45
C GLU A 26 3.58 -14.14 -9.82
N TYR A 27 4.27 -14.61 -8.78
CA TYR A 27 3.85 -15.82 -8.07
C TYR A 27 2.48 -15.64 -7.39
N MET A 28 2.26 -14.54 -6.66
CA MET A 28 1.00 -14.31 -5.94
C MET A 28 -0.16 -14.05 -6.89
N HIS A 29 0.07 -13.35 -8.00
CA HIS A 29 -0.94 -13.15 -9.04
C HIS A 29 -1.44 -14.49 -9.60
N ASP A 30 -0.53 -15.38 -9.98
CA ASP A 30 -0.84 -16.71 -10.47
C ASP A 30 -1.51 -17.60 -9.40
N ALA A 31 -1.03 -17.53 -8.15
CA ALA A 31 -1.66 -18.26 -7.03
C ALA A 31 -3.09 -17.77 -6.75
N ILE A 32 -3.38 -16.48 -6.86
CA ILE A 32 -4.73 -15.92 -6.73
C ILE A 32 -5.62 -16.40 -7.87
N LEU A 33 -5.13 -16.39 -9.11
CA LEU A 33 -5.91 -16.83 -10.27
C LEU A 33 -6.30 -18.30 -10.17
N ARG A 34 -5.36 -19.16 -9.74
CA ARG A 34 -5.59 -20.61 -9.63
C ARG A 34 -6.38 -21.02 -8.40
N GLY A 35 -6.06 -20.48 -7.23
CA GLY A 35 -6.57 -20.96 -5.95
C GLY A 35 -7.27 -19.90 -5.10
N GLY A 36 -7.37 -18.65 -5.55
CA GLY A 36 -8.03 -17.58 -4.81
C GLY A 36 -9.53 -17.81 -4.65
N LYS A 37 -10.06 -17.51 -3.48
CA LYS A 37 -11.48 -17.53 -3.19
C LYS A 37 -12.18 -16.33 -3.82
N LYS A 38 -13.40 -16.52 -4.28
CA LYS A 38 -14.24 -15.42 -4.76
C LYS A 38 -14.50 -14.44 -3.61
N PHE A 39 -14.28 -13.16 -3.87
CA PHE A 39 -14.51 -12.07 -2.93
C PHE A 39 -15.11 -10.88 -3.70
N GLY A 40 -16.43 -10.72 -3.65
CA GLY A 40 -17.15 -9.80 -4.54
C GLY A 40 -16.93 -10.15 -6.00
N ASP A 41 -16.47 -9.18 -6.79
CA ASP A 41 -16.13 -9.32 -8.21
C ASP A 41 -14.66 -9.72 -8.44
N THR A 42 -13.94 -10.05 -7.38
CA THR A 42 -12.52 -10.38 -7.42
C THR A 42 -12.25 -11.77 -6.86
N LYS A 43 -10.98 -12.20 -6.95
CA LYS A 43 -10.45 -13.34 -6.20
C LYS A 43 -9.44 -12.83 -5.18
N ALA A 44 -9.35 -13.50 -4.02
CA ALA A 44 -8.42 -13.15 -2.97
C ALA A 44 -7.83 -14.39 -2.27
N LEU A 45 -6.60 -14.25 -1.80
CA LEU A 45 -5.99 -15.11 -0.81
C LEU A 45 -5.93 -14.36 0.52
N PHE A 46 -6.27 -15.02 1.61
CA PHE A 46 -6.29 -14.42 2.95
C PHE A 46 -5.19 -15.01 3.83
N ASN A 47 -4.75 -14.24 4.82
CA ASN A 47 -3.73 -14.65 5.79
C ASN A 47 -2.42 -15.10 5.12
N VAL A 48 -2.00 -14.38 4.09
CA VAL A 48 -0.77 -14.65 3.35
C VAL A 48 0.35 -13.78 3.91
N GLY A 49 1.46 -14.42 4.28
CA GLY A 49 2.69 -13.75 4.68
C GLY A 49 3.87 -14.26 3.85
N PHE A 50 4.77 -13.37 3.45
CA PHE A 50 5.98 -13.73 2.74
C PHE A 50 7.13 -12.76 3.00
N TYR A 51 8.33 -13.17 2.68
CA TYR A 51 9.56 -12.41 2.82
C TYR A 51 10.13 -12.07 1.45
N ILE A 52 10.60 -10.84 1.27
CA ILE A 52 11.35 -10.38 0.09
C ILE A 52 12.80 -10.13 0.54
N ALA A 53 13.74 -10.89 -0.05
CA ALA A 53 15.14 -10.85 0.33
C ALA A 53 15.82 -9.52 -0.05
N GLN A 54 15.45 -8.97 -1.20
CA GLN A 54 16.01 -7.72 -1.72
C GLN A 54 14.92 -6.67 -1.94
N PRO A 55 14.45 -5.98 -0.89
CA PRO A 55 13.33 -5.03 -0.98
C PRO A 55 13.67 -3.80 -1.84
N ALA A 56 14.96 -3.53 -2.10
CA ALA A 56 15.37 -2.49 -3.05
C ALA A 56 14.98 -2.81 -4.50
N LEU A 57 14.82 -4.11 -4.85
CA LEU A 57 14.31 -4.58 -6.15
C LEU A 57 12.78 -4.53 -6.16
N ARG A 58 12.23 -3.33 -6.14
CA ARG A 58 10.80 -3.05 -5.99
C ARG A 58 10.02 -2.84 -7.28
N ASP A 59 10.71 -2.69 -8.40
CA ASP A 59 10.08 -2.45 -9.70
C ASP A 59 9.35 -3.71 -10.18
N ILE A 60 8.10 -3.58 -10.62
CA ILE A 60 7.28 -4.68 -11.16
C ILE A 60 7.25 -4.55 -12.67
N HIS A 61 7.74 -5.58 -13.36
CA HIS A 61 7.93 -5.58 -14.81
C HIS A 61 6.80 -6.31 -15.58
N ASN A 62 5.79 -6.80 -14.86
CA ASN A 62 4.67 -7.50 -15.47
C ASN A 62 3.85 -6.56 -16.36
N ALA A 63 3.74 -6.87 -17.66
CA ALA A 63 3.09 -6.02 -18.64
C ALA A 63 1.58 -5.84 -18.38
N GLU A 64 0.91 -6.86 -17.85
CA GLU A 64 -0.52 -6.82 -17.53
C GLU A 64 -0.80 -5.87 -16.35
N ARG A 65 0.13 -5.77 -15.39
CA ARG A 65 0.04 -4.85 -14.27
C ARG A 65 0.08 -3.40 -14.70
N LYS A 66 0.72 -3.09 -15.83
CA LYS A 66 0.90 -1.72 -16.35
C LYS A 66 1.46 -0.76 -15.30
N TRP A 67 2.35 -1.26 -14.44
CA TRP A 67 2.99 -0.43 -13.41
C TRP A 67 3.84 0.65 -14.06
N SER A 68 3.74 1.87 -13.55
CA SER A 68 4.46 3.03 -14.06
C SER A 68 5.38 3.60 -12.98
N LYS A 69 6.68 3.48 -13.16
CA LYS A 69 7.67 4.07 -12.27
C LYS A 69 7.52 5.59 -12.16
N LYS A 70 7.28 6.24 -13.31
CA LYS A 70 7.02 7.69 -13.34
C LYS A 70 5.82 8.08 -12.47
N TYR A 71 4.73 7.30 -12.55
CA TYR A 71 3.55 7.56 -11.74
C TYR A 71 3.83 7.29 -10.25
N ALA A 72 4.46 6.18 -9.92
CA ALA A 72 4.78 5.84 -8.54
C ALA A 72 5.68 6.90 -7.88
N GLN A 73 6.64 7.45 -8.62
CA GLN A 73 7.48 8.53 -8.13
C GLN A 73 6.70 9.84 -7.92
N ALA A 74 5.84 10.21 -8.88
CA ALA A 74 5.02 11.40 -8.75
C ALA A 74 4.04 11.32 -7.58
N GLU A 75 3.45 10.16 -7.36
CA GLU A 75 2.56 9.90 -6.21
C GLU A 75 3.33 9.99 -4.89
N TRP A 76 4.55 9.45 -4.84
CA TRP A 76 5.43 9.58 -3.68
C TRP A 76 5.81 11.03 -3.38
N GLU A 77 6.19 11.81 -4.40
CA GLU A 77 6.48 13.23 -4.27
C GLU A 77 5.25 14.03 -3.80
N TRP A 78 4.06 13.65 -4.29
CA TRP A 78 2.81 14.23 -3.80
C TRP A 78 2.58 13.93 -2.31
N TYR A 79 2.82 12.71 -1.85
CA TYR A 79 2.74 12.40 -0.42
C TYR A 79 3.75 13.17 0.41
N LEU A 80 4.98 13.29 -0.06
CA LEU A 80 6.02 14.06 0.65
C LEU A 80 5.69 15.55 0.74
N SER A 81 4.91 16.10 -0.19
CA SER A 81 4.48 17.50 -0.13
C SER A 81 3.51 17.79 1.02
N GLY A 82 2.83 16.77 1.54
CA GLY A 82 1.79 16.93 2.57
C GLY A 82 0.52 17.61 2.09
N ASP A 83 0.44 17.98 0.82
CA ASP A 83 -0.73 18.62 0.23
C ASP A 83 -1.76 17.55 -0.20
N PRO A 84 -2.98 17.50 0.38
CA PRO A 84 -3.98 16.51 0.03
C PRO A 84 -4.66 16.79 -1.32
N ASN A 85 -4.44 17.97 -1.94
CA ASN A 85 -5.14 18.35 -3.16
C ASN A 85 -4.58 17.63 -4.39
N ILE A 86 -5.46 17.09 -5.21
CA ILE A 86 -5.10 16.34 -6.43
C ILE A 86 -4.46 17.21 -7.52
N SER A 87 -4.65 18.54 -7.48
CA SER A 87 -3.98 19.45 -8.40
C SER A 87 -2.46 19.36 -8.25
N ARG A 88 -1.96 19.18 -7.01
CA ARG A 88 -0.54 19.02 -6.75
C ARG A 88 0.04 17.78 -7.43
N LEU A 89 -0.67 16.65 -7.39
CA LEU A 89 -0.28 15.47 -8.17
C LEU A 89 -0.32 15.75 -9.68
N GLY A 90 -1.32 16.52 -10.13
CA GLY A 90 -1.43 16.95 -11.53
C GLY A 90 -0.24 17.76 -12.01
N GLU A 91 0.27 18.66 -11.20
CA GLU A 91 1.48 19.45 -11.47
C GLU A 91 2.72 18.55 -11.60
N ILE A 92 2.92 17.62 -10.66
CA ILE A 92 4.10 16.74 -10.62
C ILE A 92 4.06 15.72 -11.77
N TYR A 93 2.93 15.07 -11.97
CA TYR A 93 2.79 13.99 -12.96
C TYR A 93 2.49 14.48 -14.39
N GLY A 94 1.98 15.70 -14.52
CA GLY A 94 1.50 16.30 -15.77
C GLY A 94 0.01 16.08 -16.05
N LYS A 95 -0.69 15.31 -15.24
CA LYS A 95 -2.15 15.13 -15.28
C LYS A 95 -2.65 14.50 -13.97
N VAL A 96 -3.91 14.76 -13.62
CA VAL A 96 -4.57 14.07 -12.51
C VAL A 96 -5.14 12.74 -13.00
N PRO A 97 -4.72 11.58 -12.44
CA PRO A 97 -5.30 10.27 -12.76
C PRO A 97 -6.78 10.19 -12.39
N THR A 98 -7.55 9.46 -13.20
CA THR A 98 -9.02 9.36 -13.04
C THR A 98 -9.43 8.82 -11.66
N ILE A 99 -8.64 7.91 -11.08
CA ILE A 99 -8.94 7.35 -9.76
C ILE A 99 -9.00 8.45 -8.70
N TRP A 100 -8.02 9.37 -8.70
CA TRP A 100 -7.97 10.45 -7.73
C TRP A 100 -9.09 11.47 -7.92
N LYS A 101 -9.48 11.75 -9.17
CA LYS A 101 -10.66 12.60 -9.46
C LYS A 101 -11.96 12.03 -8.89
N ARG A 102 -12.05 10.70 -8.76
CA ARG A 102 -13.24 10.03 -8.18
C ARG A 102 -13.21 9.99 -6.65
N MET A 103 -12.03 10.09 -6.06
CA MET A 103 -11.83 10.01 -4.61
C MET A 103 -11.75 11.38 -3.93
N ALA A 104 -11.51 12.43 -4.72
CA ALA A 104 -11.46 13.79 -4.21
C ALA A 104 -12.85 14.30 -3.86
N ASP A 105 -12.91 15.11 -2.82
CA ASP A 105 -14.08 15.88 -2.43
C ASP A 105 -14.28 17.10 -3.36
N GLU A 106 -15.27 17.96 -3.03
CA GLU A 106 -15.59 19.16 -3.79
C GLU A 106 -14.47 20.19 -3.84
N SER A 107 -13.59 20.20 -2.83
CA SER A 107 -12.38 21.07 -2.78
C SER A 107 -11.20 20.50 -3.57
N GLY A 108 -11.31 19.28 -4.07
CA GLY A 108 -10.23 18.56 -4.74
C GLY A 108 -9.28 17.86 -3.78
N GLU A 109 -9.62 17.74 -2.51
CA GLU A 109 -8.79 17.07 -1.50
C GLU A 109 -9.12 15.58 -1.36
N VAL A 110 -8.09 14.79 -1.08
CA VAL A 110 -8.21 13.35 -0.82
C VAL A 110 -7.84 13.05 0.63
N ASN A 111 -8.84 12.72 1.44
CA ASN A 111 -8.63 12.41 2.86
C ASN A 111 -7.67 11.23 3.08
N SER A 112 -7.57 10.31 2.14
CA SER A 112 -6.63 9.18 2.17
C SER A 112 -5.21 9.53 1.67
N ASN A 113 -4.86 10.81 1.47
CA ASN A 113 -3.49 11.19 1.20
C ASN A 113 -2.63 10.92 2.44
N TYR A 114 -1.74 9.93 2.33
CA TYR A 114 -0.90 9.52 3.47
C TYR A 114 0.06 10.62 3.91
N GLY A 115 0.58 11.42 2.99
CA GLY A 115 1.50 12.52 3.31
C GLY A 115 0.85 13.58 4.19
N ALA A 116 -0.38 13.98 3.87
CA ALA A 116 -1.16 14.89 4.70
C ALA A 116 -1.45 14.28 6.09
N GLN A 117 -1.69 12.96 6.15
CA GLN A 117 -1.91 12.27 7.41
C GLN A 117 -0.63 12.21 8.27
N TRP A 118 0.54 11.97 7.67
CA TRP A 118 1.82 11.94 8.40
C TRP A 118 2.19 13.30 8.98
N GLN A 119 1.93 14.37 8.24
CA GLN A 119 2.29 15.74 8.63
C GLN A 119 1.26 16.39 9.56
N ARG A 120 0.06 15.83 9.65
CA ARG A 120 -0.98 16.35 10.53
C ARG A 120 -0.48 16.41 11.97
N ASN A 121 -0.68 17.58 12.61
CA ASN A 121 -0.24 17.83 13.98
C ASN A 121 1.28 17.63 14.20
N ASN A 122 2.08 17.80 13.15
CA ASN A 122 3.55 17.64 13.19
C ASN A 122 4.03 16.25 13.63
N GLN A 123 3.21 15.20 13.43
CA GLN A 123 3.54 13.84 13.89
C GLN A 123 4.84 13.32 13.29
N LEU A 124 5.07 13.54 11.98
CA LEU A 124 6.27 13.04 11.31
C LEU A 124 7.53 13.67 11.90
N GLU A 125 7.53 15.00 12.07
CA GLU A 125 8.66 15.70 12.66
C GLU A 125 8.92 15.25 14.09
N HIS A 126 7.86 15.14 14.90
CA HIS A 126 7.96 14.64 16.27
C HIS A 126 8.58 13.24 16.34
N VAL A 127 8.14 12.31 15.49
CA VAL A 127 8.69 10.93 15.44
C VAL A 127 10.15 10.95 15.02
N ILE A 128 10.53 11.77 14.04
CA ILE A 128 11.92 11.92 13.61
C ILE A 128 12.81 12.41 14.76
N ASP A 129 12.37 13.40 15.51
CA ASP A 129 13.13 13.96 16.62
C ASP A 129 13.23 12.99 17.79
N MET A 130 12.17 12.23 18.08
CA MET A 130 12.24 11.14 19.07
C MET A 130 13.27 10.10 18.69
N LEU A 131 13.29 9.65 17.43
CA LEU A 131 14.23 8.63 16.94
C LEU A 131 15.67 9.15 16.85
N LYS A 132 15.88 10.44 16.62
CA LYS A 132 17.21 11.07 16.71
C LYS A 132 17.73 11.09 18.15
N THR A 133 16.84 11.33 19.11
CA THR A 133 17.18 11.42 20.53
C THR A 133 17.38 10.03 21.14
N ASP A 134 16.50 9.10 20.86
CA ASP A 134 16.55 7.69 21.31
C ASP A 134 16.16 6.75 20.18
N PRO A 135 17.12 6.21 19.40
CA PRO A 135 16.85 5.26 18.33
C PRO A 135 16.18 3.96 18.80
N GLY A 136 16.26 3.65 20.09
CA GLY A 136 15.64 2.46 20.70
C GLY A 136 14.22 2.70 21.23
N THR A 137 13.70 3.91 21.11
CA THR A 137 12.37 4.24 21.64
C THR A 137 11.26 3.39 21.02
N ARG A 138 10.29 2.98 21.84
CA ARG A 138 9.05 2.31 21.41
C ARG A 138 7.84 3.26 21.37
N GLN A 139 8.07 4.55 21.56
CA GLN A 139 7.01 5.56 21.62
C GLN A 139 6.84 6.32 20.29
N ALA A 140 7.78 6.16 19.34
CA ALA A 140 7.72 6.78 18.03
C ALA A 140 6.63 6.12 17.17
N ALA A 141 5.45 6.76 17.11
CA ALA A 141 4.29 6.27 16.39
C ALA A 141 3.58 7.40 15.62
N ILE A 142 3.11 7.08 14.42
CA ILE A 142 2.27 7.96 13.60
C ILE A 142 0.86 7.36 13.54
N SER A 143 -0.15 8.16 13.86
CA SER A 143 -1.55 7.76 13.72
C SER A 143 -2.09 8.17 12.36
N ILE A 144 -2.48 7.18 11.55
CA ILE A 144 -3.14 7.38 10.25
C ILE A 144 -4.61 7.06 10.45
N CYS A 145 -5.38 8.03 10.94
CA CYS A 145 -6.81 7.88 11.10
C CYS A 145 -7.54 8.81 10.13
N CYS A 146 -8.60 8.31 9.50
CA CYS A 146 -9.51 9.19 8.76
C CYS A 146 -10.05 10.28 9.68
N LYS A 147 -10.20 11.50 9.13
CA LYS A 147 -10.99 12.53 9.78
C LYS A 147 -12.42 11.99 9.93
N LEU A 148 -12.89 11.83 11.15
CA LEU A 148 -14.30 11.58 11.45
C LEU A 148 -15.12 12.84 11.15
#